data_f8b470d8e37575a7b4d2ef6e61c9df8d
#
_entry.id   f8b470d8e37575a7b4d2ef6e61c9df8d
#
_cell.length_a   1.000
_cell.length_b   1.000
_cell.length_c   1.000
_cell.angle_alpha   90.00
_cell.angle_beta   90.00
_cell.angle_gamma   90.00
#
_symmetry.space_group_name_H-M   'P 1'
#
loop_
_entity.id
_entity.type
_entity.pdbx_description
1 polymer ?
#
loop_
_entity_poly.entity_id
_entity_poly.type
_entity_poly.pdbx_seq_one_letter_code
_entity_poly.pdbx_strand_id
1 'polypeptide(L)'
;MIRLFDSHTCMDICLKNTNPYVALAAEDLRNDFARINKAGIKPTVIREERACCIVIEENSIEDDRAIENESYSIRTDGNVIRITADSYLGSMWGIYAFSSDILGIDPCYLFNDMALPEYSTLETDDIAIFQKPAISGFRGVFINDEDLLTGWQDGGGLRYINYPWYGITVAPRAMEMVVETVLRLRMNLIIPASFLDIDNPPEKLLADTAAKRGLYLSQHHVEPLGLSHFALENYCRKFSKSGEYSYVRNPELLDEAWRYYAAKWAEYDHVVWQLGLRGKADRPMWEEEKPNEDDLKKYGAFISGAMQHQKEIVMQATGGQARHFTSTLWMEGAQLMEKGYLSTDNTVIHVFADTGTNQMYGAEYYRIPRSEQHRYGIYYHLQYHHEGPHLAPQTGLDKLYFNIRTAHARGDHSYFIINISNVREFVFELRACAQMLWDISAFSKEAYMRRYCSAFGEYAVQMQEIISDYYRYLPELDIAYLKKDLPKYFNYDYENRSSDIKNFILKENFNNPLFSIKEVI
;
A
#
# COMPACT_ATOMS: atom_id res chain seq x y z
N MET A 1 20.59 16.08 -28.34
CA MET A 1 19.50 16.67 -27.47
C MET A 1 18.19 16.68 -28.23
N ILE A 2 17.12 16.28 -27.58
CA ILE A 2 15.75 16.23 -28.11
C ILE A 2 14.96 17.28 -27.37
N ARG A 3 14.27 18.17 -28.09
CA ARG A 3 13.43 19.20 -27.49
C ARG A 3 12.07 18.62 -27.14
N LEU A 4 11.73 18.66 -25.84
CA LEU A 4 10.43 18.23 -25.34
C LEU A 4 9.37 19.32 -25.51
N PHE A 5 9.75 20.58 -25.23
CA PHE A 5 8.92 21.76 -25.47
C PHE A 5 9.73 23.05 -25.48
N ASP A 6 9.11 24.10 -26.03
CA ASP A 6 9.52 25.49 -25.90
C ASP A 6 8.29 26.39 -25.61
N SER A 7 8.43 27.70 -25.74
CA SER A 7 7.32 28.67 -25.52
C SER A 7 6.20 28.58 -26.55
N HIS A 8 6.33 27.82 -27.62
CA HIS A 8 5.38 27.75 -28.73
C HIS A 8 4.92 26.33 -29.08
N THR A 9 5.75 25.33 -28.80
CA THR A 9 5.52 23.95 -29.21
C THR A 9 5.78 22.98 -28.07
N CYS A 10 5.06 21.87 -28.09
CA CYS A 10 5.25 20.75 -27.19
C CYS A 10 5.23 19.45 -28.01
N MET A 11 6.09 18.49 -27.65
CA MET A 11 6.13 17.18 -28.27
C MET A 11 4.82 16.45 -28.08
N ASP A 12 4.23 15.92 -29.16
CA ASP A 12 2.97 15.16 -29.10
C ASP A 12 3.14 13.83 -28.34
N ILE A 13 2.06 13.33 -27.76
CA ILE A 13 2.00 12.00 -27.15
C ILE A 13 1.24 11.07 -28.08
N CYS A 14 1.94 10.10 -28.69
CA CYS A 14 1.34 9.06 -29.51
C CYS A 14 0.94 7.88 -28.63
N LEU A 15 -0.34 7.77 -28.33
CA LEU A 15 -0.89 6.68 -27.52
C LEU A 15 -1.39 5.55 -28.42
N LYS A 16 -0.58 4.51 -28.61
CA LYS A 16 -0.95 3.29 -29.35
C LYS A 16 -1.75 2.32 -28.48
N ASN A 17 -1.56 2.38 -27.16
CA ASN A 17 -2.29 1.57 -26.19
C ASN A 17 -3.76 1.99 -26.11
N THR A 18 -4.66 1.02 -26.00
CA THR A 18 -6.12 1.24 -25.87
C THR A 18 -6.64 1.05 -24.45
N ASN A 19 -5.79 0.60 -23.53
CA ASN A 19 -6.16 0.38 -22.12
C ASN A 19 -6.59 1.72 -21.48
N PRO A 20 -7.77 1.79 -20.83
CA PRO A 20 -8.29 3.02 -20.26
C PRO A 20 -7.41 3.58 -19.13
N TYR A 21 -6.73 2.73 -18.36
CA TYR A 21 -5.85 3.16 -17.27
C TYR A 21 -4.59 3.84 -17.79
N VAL A 22 -4.02 3.29 -18.87
CA VAL A 22 -2.87 3.90 -19.55
C VAL A 22 -3.25 5.24 -20.20
N ALA A 23 -4.47 5.35 -20.72
CA ALA A 23 -4.97 6.62 -21.27
C ALA A 23 -5.09 7.71 -20.20
N LEU A 24 -5.51 7.36 -18.98
CA LEU A 24 -5.56 8.30 -17.86
C LEU A 24 -4.15 8.69 -17.38
N ALA A 25 -3.20 7.77 -17.33
CA ALA A 25 -1.81 8.08 -17.02
C ALA A 25 -1.17 9.00 -18.10
N ALA A 26 -1.50 8.79 -19.37
CA ALA A 26 -1.06 9.67 -20.46
C ALA A 26 -1.66 11.10 -20.34
N GLU A 27 -2.89 11.22 -19.83
CA GLU A 27 -3.49 12.55 -19.53
C GLU A 27 -2.79 13.23 -18.35
N ASP A 28 -2.36 12.46 -17.32
CA ASP A 28 -1.53 13.02 -16.25
C ASP A 28 -0.20 13.54 -16.80
N LEU A 29 0.46 12.78 -17.67
CA LEU A 29 1.70 13.23 -18.33
C LEU A 29 1.47 14.50 -19.13
N ARG A 30 0.37 14.57 -19.87
CA ARG A 30 -0.03 15.77 -20.62
C ARG A 30 -0.21 16.99 -19.71
N ASN A 31 -0.80 16.78 -18.54
CA ASN A 31 -0.95 17.84 -17.54
C ASN A 31 0.40 18.21 -16.90
N ASP A 32 1.31 17.27 -16.73
CA ASP A 32 2.65 17.53 -16.20
C ASP A 32 3.46 18.46 -17.10
N PHE A 33 3.39 18.25 -18.41
CA PHE A 33 4.00 19.19 -19.36
C PHE A 33 3.48 20.62 -19.16
N ALA A 34 2.17 20.78 -19.00
CA ALA A 34 1.57 22.12 -18.79
C ALA A 34 1.96 22.74 -17.44
N ARG A 35 2.18 21.92 -16.41
CA ARG A 35 2.58 22.40 -15.06
C ARG A 35 3.96 22.99 -15.04
N ILE A 36 4.91 22.40 -15.81
CA ILE A 36 6.31 22.82 -15.81
C ILE A 36 6.67 23.78 -16.94
N ASN A 37 5.82 23.90 -17.96
CA ASN A 37 6.02 24.83 -19.07
C ASN A 37 5.46 26.20 -18.69
N LYS A 38 6.30 27.22 -18.65
CA LYS A 38 5.90 28.61 -18.33
C LYS A 38 4.78 29.15 -19.21
N ALA A 39 4.68 28.66 -20.45
CA ALA A 39 3.61 29.02 -21.37
C ALA A 39 2.33 28.18 -21.18
N GLY A 40 2.33 27.17 -20.31
CA GLY A 40 1.20 26.30 -20.04
C GLY A 40 0.76 25.41 -21.23
N ILE A 41 1.64 25.22 -22.21
CA ILE A 41 1.33 24.45 -23.42
C ILE A 41 1.28 22.97 -23.10
N LYS A 42 0.24 22.29 -23.59
CA LYS A 42 0.03 20.86 -23.42
C LYS A 42 0.36 20.09 -24.70
N PRO A 43 0.93 18.87 -24.59
CA PRO A 43 0.99 17.94 -25.71
C PRO A 43 -0.38 17.68 -26.33
N THR A 44 -0.42 17.38 -27.63
CA THR A 44 -1.58 16.78 -28.25
C THR A 44 -1.48 15.26 -28.14
N VAL A 45 -2.58 14.61 -27.76
CA VAL A 45 -2.64 13.13 -27.78
C VAL A 45 -3.08 12.69 -29.19
N ILE A 46 -2.25 11.90 -29.85
CA ILE A 46 -2.44 11.41 -31.22
C ILE A 46 -2.45 9.88 -31.24
N ARG A 47 -2.95 9.29 -32.33
CA ARG A 47 -2.96 7.83 -32.53
C ARG A 47 -1.93 7.34 -33.53
N GLU A 48 -1.50 8.23 -34.41
CA GLU A 48 -0.49 7.92 -35.44
C GLU A 48 0.85 8.56 -35.08
N GLU A 49 1.91 7.79 -35.21
CA GLU A 49 3.28 8.21 -34.90
C GLU A 49 3.73 9.32 -35.86
N ARG A 50 4.38 10.33 -35.31
CA ARG A 50 4.99 11.45 -36.04
C ARG A 50 6.50 11.42 -35.86
N ALA A 51 7.20 12.17 -36.70
CA ALA A 51 8.66 12.25 -36.69
C ALA A 51 9.25 12.78 -35.35
N CYS A 52 8.43 13.42 -34.52
CA CYS A 52 8.81 13.93 -33.21
C CYS A 52 7.62 13.74 -32.26
N CYS A 53 7.63 12.70 -31.45
CA CYS A 53 6.58 12.40 -30.49
C CYS A 53 7.07 11.44 -29.39
N ILE A 54 6.32 11.38 -28.29
CA ILE A 54 6.46 10.36 -27.25
C ILE A 54 5.48 9.24 -27.60
N VAL A 55 5.98 8.04 -27.92
CA VAL A 55 5.17 6.88 -28.26
C VAL A 55 4.99 6.02 -27.02
N ILE A 56 3.75 5.71 -26.67
CA ILE A 56 3.38 4.80 -25.58
C ILE A 56 2.77 3.56 -26.23
N GLU A 57 3.45 2.42 -26.08
CA GLU A 57 3.07 1.15 -26.69
C GLU A 57 3.26 -0.02 -25.71
N GLU A 58 2.47 -1.05 -25.86
CA GLU A 58 2.45 -2.22 -24.97
C GLU A 58 2.53 -3.50 -25.80
N ASN A 59 3.35 -4.43 -25.33
CA ASN A 59 3.40 -5.79 -25.83
C ASN A 59 2.29 -6.57 -25.11
N SER A 60 1.10 -6.67 -25.67
CA SER A 60 -0.11 -7.15 -25.00
C SER A 60 0.07 -8.46 -24.20
N ILE A 61 0.08 -8.36 -22.88
CA ILE A 61 -0.05 -9.47 -21.94
C ILE A 61 -1.44 -9.35 -21.30
N GLU A 62 -2.07 -10.49 -21.02
CA GLU A 62 -3.37 -10.55 -20.34
C GLU A 62 -3.35 -9.81 -18.99
N ASP A 63 -4.37 -9.02 -18.71
CA ASP A 63 -4.46 -8.13 -17.52
C ASP A 63 -4.32 -8.88 -16.18
N ASP A 64 -4.72 -10.16 -16.12
CA ASP A 64 -4.61 -10.98 -14.90
C ASP A 64 -3.18 -11.30 -14.47
N ARG A 65 -2.20 -11.10 -15.37
CA ARG A 65 -0.76 -11.27 -15.14
C ARG A 65 0.01 -9.95 -15.09
N ALA A 66 -0.67 -8.83 -15.06
CA ALA A 66 -0.04 -7.51 -15.10
C ALA A 66 0.97 -7.28 -13.96
N ILE A 67 0.68 -7.79 -12.76
CA ILE A 67 1.56 -7.67 -11.57
C ILE A 67 2.90 -8.38 -11.77
N GLU A 68 2.92 -9.47 -12.51
CA GLU A 68 4.15 -10.24 -12.76
C GLU A 68 5.00 -9.62 -13.88
N ASN A 69 4.40 -8.71 -14.67
CA ASN A 69 4.97 -8.16 -15.91
C ASN A 69 5.00 -6.63 -15.92
N GLU A 70 5.46 -6.03 -14.85
CA GLU A 70 5.51 -4.58 -14.66
C GLU A 70 6.75 -3.91 -15.29
N SER A 71 7.53 -4.62 -16.09
CA SER A 71 8.71 -4.08 -16.74
C SER A 71 8.37 -2.98 -17.75
N TYR A 72 9.28 -2.02 -17.88
CA TYR A 72 9.17 -0.98 -18.92
C TYR A 72 10.53 -0.52 -19.40
N SER A 73 10.56 0.08 -20.58
CA SER A 73 11.71 0.80 -21.09
C SER A 73 11.33 2.18 -21.61
N ILE A 74 12.24 3.14 -21.47
CA ILE A 74 12.14 4.47 -22.07
C ILE A 74 13.39 4.67 -22.90
N ARG A 75 13.24 4.84 -24.23
CA ARG A 75 14.37 4.96 -25.15
C ARG A 75 14.15 6.05 -26.18
N THR A 76 15.22 6.71 -26.56
CA THR A 76 15.24 7.58 -27.72
C THR A 76 15.53 6.76 -28.99
N ASP A 77 14.83 7.10 -30.07
CA ASP A 77 15.00 6.57 -31.41
C ASP A 77 14.93 7.77 -32.38
N GLY A 78 16.08 8.36 -32.70
CA GLY A 78 16.14 9.63 -33.37
C GLY A 78 15.46 10.75 -32.58
N ASN A 79 14.40 11.34 -33.12
CA ASN A 79 13.60 12.37 -32.43
C ASN A 79 12.34 11.81 -31.76
N VAL A 80 12.19 10.50 -31.71
CA VAL A 80 11.07 9.82 -31.06
C VAL A 80 11.51 9.28 -29.72
N ILE A 81 10.69 9.43 -28.69
CA ILE A 81 10.89 8.79 -27.37
C ILE A 81 9.85 7.68 -27.26
N ARG A 82 10.33 6.44 -27.02
CA ARG A 82 9.45 5.28 -26.89
C ARG A 82 9.37 4.84 -25.43
N ILE A 83 8.16 4.74 -24.91
CA ILE A 83 7.82 4.08 -23.65
C ILE A 83 7.16 2.76 -24.01
N THR A 84 7.86 1.66 -23.76
CA THR A 84 7.41 0.30 -24.12
C THR A 84 7.33 -0.53 -22.85
N ALA A 85 6.28 -1.32 -22.70
CA ALA A 85 6.05 -2.17 -21.53
C ALA A 85 5.37 -3.49 -21.91
N ASP A 86 5.37 -4.44 -20.98
CA ASP A 86 4.77 -5.76 -21.19
C ASP A 86 3.32 -5.84 -20.67
N SER A 87 2.88 -4.87 -19.87
CA SER A 87 1.53 -4.80 -19.31
C SER A 87 1.06 -3.35 -19.15
N TYR A 88 -0.25 -3.17 -18.87
CA TYR A 88 -0.79 -1.85 -18.60
C TYR A 88 -0.12 -1.19 -17.37
N LEU A 89 0.20 -1.98 -16.32
CA LEU A 89 0.93 -1.47 -15.14
C LEU A 89 2.33 -0.99 -15.55
N GLY A 90 3.07 -1.79 -16.33
CA GLY A 90 4.38 -1.39 -16.86
C GLY A 90 4.29 -0.12 -17.70
N SER A 91 3.26 0.02 -18.55
CA SER A 91 3.01 1.23 -19.34
C SER A 91 2.78 2.46 -18.46
N MET A 92 1.94 2.33 -17.41
CA MET A 92 1.70 3.40 -16.44
C MET A 92 2.99 3.78 -15.70
N TRP A 93 3.78 2.78 -15.27
CA TRP A 93 5.05 3.02 -14.58
C TRP A 93 6.08 3.71 -15.47
N GLY A 94 6.15 3.35 -16.73
CA GLY A 94 6.98 4.04 -17.73
C GLY A 94 6.58 5.50 -17.91
N ILE A 95 5.28 5.80 -17.95
CA ILE A 95 4.73 7.16 -18.03
C ILE A 95 5.12 7.97 -16.79
N TYR A 96 4.88 7.44 -15.58
CA TYR A 96 5.22 8.15 -14.34
C TYR A 96 6.72 8.25 -14.09
N ALA A 97 7.51 7.27 -14.56
CA ALA A 97 8.96 7.39 -14.57
C ALA A 97 9.45 8.48 -15.51
N PHE A 98 8.87 8.62 -16.71
CA PHE A 98 9.17 9.73 -17.60
C PHE A 98 8.84 11.07 -16.94
N SER A 99 7.68 11.17 -16.30
CA SER A 99 7.28 12.36 -15.54
C SER A 99 8.29 12.71 -14.43
N SER A 100 8.70 11.72 -13.63
CA SER A 100 9.60 11.98 -12.49
C SER A 100 11.06 12.17 -12.89
N ASP A 101 11.56 11.35 -13.81
CA ASP A 101 13.00 11.26 -14.08
C ASP A 101 13.43 12.20 -15.22
N ILE A 102 12.52 12.54 -16.14
CA ILE A 102 12.81 13.40 -17.29
C ILE A 102 12.18 14.80 -17.11
N LEU A 103 10.91 14.88 -16.70
CA LEU A 103 10.27 16.17 -16.49
C LEU A 103 10.56 16.80 -15.12
N GLY A 104 11.03 16.00 -14.15
CA GLY A 104 11.36 16.46 -12.81
C GLY A 104 10.15 16.67 -11.90
N ILE A 105 8.99 16.04 -12.22
CA ILE A 105 7.81 16.08 -11.36
C ILE A 105 8.03 15.16 -10.16
N ASP A 106 8.02 15.72 -8.95
CA ASP A 106 8.09 14.90 -7.75
C ASP A 106 6.85 14.00 -7.63
N PRO A 107 6.99 12.68 -7.38
CA PRO A 107 5.84 11.78 -7.26
C PRO A 107 4.83 12.19 -6.19
N CYS A 108 5.29 12.89 -5.15
CA CYS A 108 4.46 13.36 -4.03
C CYS A 108 4.13 14.86 -4.11
N TYR A 109 4.25 15.50 -5.28
CA TYR A 109 4.07 16.94 -5.45
C TYR A 109 2.71 17.47 -4.96
N LEU A 110 1.71 16.61 -4.88
CA LEU A 110 0.38 16.96 -4.36
C LEU A 110 0.36 17.12 -2.83
N PHE A 111 1.37 16.63 -2.13
CA PHE A 111 1.43 16.60 -0.66
C PHE A 111 2.71 17.19 -0.05
N ASN A 112 3.72 17.53 -0.84
CA ASN A 112 5.04 17.89 -0.30
C ASN A 112 5.33 19.40 -0.21
N ASP A 113 4.43 20.29 -0.59
CA ASP A 113 4.59 21.75 -0.61
C ASP A 113 5.80 22.29 -1.39
N MET A 114 6.48 21.45 -2.16
CA MET A 114 7.61 21.87 -2.97
C MET A 114 7.13 22.47 -4.28
N ALA A 115 7.77 23.55 -4.70
CA ALA A 115 7.48 24.15 -6.01
C ALA A 115 7.90 23.17 -7.12
N LEU A 116 7.04 23.00 -8.12
CA LEU A 116 7.40 22.29 -9.33
C LEU A 116 8.45 23.12 -10.12
N PRO A 117 9.33 22.43 -10.87
CA PRO A 117 10.25 23.15 -11.76
C PRO A 117 9.46 23.88 -12.86
N GLU A 118 9.97 25.03 -13.29
CA GLU A 118 9.39 25.80 -14.38
C GLU A 118 10.44 26.10 -15.45
N TYR A 119 10.11 25.75 -16.69
CA TYR A 119 11.01 25.91 -17.82
C TYR A 119 10.36 26.72 -18.95
N SER A 120 11.13 27.56 -19.63
CA SER A 120 10.72 28.18 -20.91
C SER A 120 11.00 27.23 -22.07
N THR A 121 12.00 26.38 -21.94
CA THR A 121 12.38 25.34 -22.90
C THR A 121 12.95 24.17 -22.12
N LEU A 122 12.59 22.95 -22.49
CA LEU A 122 13.13 21.72 -21.92
C LEU A 122 13.64 20.82 -23.03
N GLU A 123 14.89 20.41 -22.91
CA GLU A 123 15.57 19.46 -23.80
C GLU A 123 16.12 18.31 -22.98
N THR A 124 16.21 17.12 -23.58
CA THR A 124 16.80 15.95 -22.96
C THR A 124 17.89 15.37 -23.86
N ASP A 125 18.89 14.74 -23.26
CA ASP A 125 19.83 13.88 -23.98
C ASP A 125 19.18 12.56 -24.39
N ASP A 126 19.95 11.68 -25.01
CA ASP A 126 19.49 10.35 -25.35
C ASP A 126 19.11 9.58 -24.07
N ILE A 127 17.92 8.98 -24.09
CA ILE A 127 17.36 8.22 -22.98
C ILE A 127 17.54 6.73 -23.26
N ALA A 128 18.03 5.99 -22.27
CA ALA A 128 18.15 4.54 -22.32
C ALA A 128 17.86 3.96 -20.93
N ILE A 129 16.59 3.97 -20.53
CA ILE A 129 16.11 3.42 -19.27
C ILE A 129 15.50 2.06 -19.55
N PHE A 130 15.87 1.06 -18.76
CA PHE A 130 15.22 -0.23 -18.68
C PHE A 130 14.97 -0.57 -17.23
N GLN A 131 13.73 -0.85 -16.89
CA GLN A 131 13.32 -1.18 -15.55
C GLN A 131 12.71 -2.59 -15.51
N LYS A 132 13.26 -3.45 -14.67
CA LYS A 132 12.68 -4.77 -14.35
C LYS A 132 11.40 -4.61 -13.55
N PRO A 133 10.54 -5.64 -13.50
CA PRO A 133 9.40 -5.65 -12.59
C PRO A 133 9.82 -5.41 -11.15
N ALA A 134 8.91 -4.87 -10.35
CA ALA A 134 9.15 -4.71 -8.92
C ALA A 134 9.41 -6.07 -8.25
N ILE A 135 10.24 -6.07 -7.22
CA ILE A 135 10.49 -7.29 -6.42
C ILE A 135 9.33 -7.62 -5.48
N SER A 136 8.52 -6.64 -5.12
CA SER A 136 7.30 -6.82 -4.33
C SER A 136 6.09 -6.88 -5.26
N GLY A 137 5.26 -7.91 -5.12
CA GLY A 137 4.05 -8.09 -5.93
C GLY A 137 3.02 -6.99 -5.69
N PHE A 138 1.98 -7.26 -4.87
CA PHE A 138 1.07 -6.21 -4.43
C PHE A 138 1.78 -5.27 -3.46
N ARG A 139 1.76 -3.97 -3.75
CA ARG A 139 2.37 -2.93 -2.92
C ARG A 139 1.53 -1.67 -2.96
N GLY A 140 1.22 -1.12 -1.80
CA GLY A 140 0.33 0.03 -1.77
C GLY A 140 0.09 0.58 -0.38
N VAL A 141 -0.97 1.36 -0.26
CA VAL A 141 -1.34 2.04 0.98
C VAL A 141 -2.72 1.62 1.46
N PHE A 142 -2.86 1.59 2.76
CA PHE A 142 -4.15 1.58 3.43
C PHE A 142 -4.39 2.99 3.99
N ILE A 143 -5.41 3.66 3.48
CA ILE A 143 -5.85 4.95 4.00
C ILE A 143 -6.74 4.69 5.21
N ASN A 144 -6.13 4.75 6.38
CA ASN A 144 -6.85 4.66 7.63
C ASN A 144 -7.33 6.07 7.99
N ASP A 145 -8.54 6.41 7.56
CA ASP A 145 -9.07 7.77 7.47
C ASP A 145 -9.53 8.38 8.82
N GLU A 146 -8.81 8.09 9.88
CA GLU A 146 -9.10 8.55 11.25
C GLU A 146 -8.75 10.01 11.50
N ASP A 147 -8.05 10.68 10.57
CA ASP A 147 -7.27 11.86 10.85
C ASP A 147 -7.50 13.05 9.93
N LEU A 148 -6.44 13.87 9.81
CA LEU A 148 -6.40 15.15 9.10
C LEU A 148 -6.81 15.07 7.64
N LEU A 149 -6.69 13.92 6.97
CA LEU A 149 -7.12 13.80 5.58
C LEU A 149 -8.62 14.02 5.44
N THR A 150 -9.42 13.60 6.43
CA THR A 150 -10.87 13.88 6.50
C THR A 150 -11.19 15.31 6.90
N GLY A 151 -10.32 15.97 7.67
CA GLY A 151 -10.44 17.35 8.10
C GLY A 151 -9.83 18.40 7.14
N TRP A 152 -9.10 17.95 6.13
CA TRP A 152 -8.34 18.84 5.24
C TRP A 152 -9.20 19.63 4.26
N GLN A 153 -10.33 19.07 3.84
CA GLN A 153 -11.32 19.69 2.96
C GLN A 153 -12.72 19.37 3.47
N ASP A 154 -13.73 20.00 2.91
CA ASP A 154 -15.11 19.57 3.12
C ASP A 154 -15.24 18.10 2.77
N GLY A 155 -15.82 17.32 3.68
CA GLY A 155 -15.92 15.86 3.54
C GLY A 155 -16.73 15.43 2.31
N GLY A 156 -16.53 14.20 1.88
CA GLY A 156 -17.22 13.62 0.71
C GLY A 156 -18.65 13.17 0.97
N GLY A 157 -19.06 13.06 2.24
CA GLY A 157 -20.41 12.66 2.64
C GLY A 157 -20.44 11.93 3.98
N LEU A 158 -21.65 11.66 4.46
CA LEU A 158 -21.86 11.01 5.76
C LEU A 158 -21.62 9.50 5.67
N ARG A 159 -21.03 8.98 6.73
CA ARG A 159 -20.91 7.56 7.00
C ARG A 159 -21.86 7.20 8.16
N TYR A 160 -22.46 6.03 8.05
CA TYR A 160 -23.38 5.53 9.07
C TYR A 160 -22.63 4.66 10.09
N ILE A 161 -21.59 5.24 10.68
CA ILE A 161 -20.71 4.62 11.68
C ILE A 161 -20.83 5.38 12.99
N ASN A 162 -21.20 4.69 14.05
CA ASN A 162 -21.18 5.27 15.41
C ASN A 162 -19.82 4.99 16.05
N TYR A 163 -18.78 5.63 15.52
CA TYR A 163 -17.42 5.55 16.02
C TYR A 163 -16.73 6.91 15.88
N PRO A 164 -15.97 7.39 16.85
CA PRO A 164 -15.27 8.68 16.74
C PRO A 164 -14.40 8.73 15.48
N TRP A 165 -14.30 9.89 14.85
CA TRP A 165 -13.47 10.20 13.68
C TRP A 165 -13.99 9.67 12.34
N TYR A 166 -14.88 8.67 12.31
CA TYR A 166 -15.36 8.01 11.09
C TYR A 166 -16.74 8.47 10.61
N GLY A 167 -17.22 9.63 11.04
CA GLY A 167 -18.55 10.13 10.66
C GLY A 167 -18.66 10.70 9.24
N ILE A 168 -17.53 11.00 8.60
CA ILE A 168 -17.45 11.67 7.30
C ILE A 168 -16.41 10.95 6.44
N THR A 169 -16.67 10.81 5.14
CA THR A 169 -15.67 10.29 4.20
C THR A 169 -14.64 11.36 3.84
N VAL A 170 -13.48 10.92 3.41
CA VAL A 170 -12.48 11.78 2.72
C VAL A 170 -13.14 12.49 1.54
N ALA A 171 -12.80 13.77 1.33
CA ALA A 171 -13.27 14.52 0.17
C ALA A 171 -12.87 13.84 -1.16
N PRO A 172 -13.74 13.79 -2.17
CA PRO A 172 -13.42 13.15 -3.46
C PRO A 172 -12.12 13.65 -4.06
N ARG A 173 -11.87 14.96 -4.01
CA ARG A 173 -10.64 15.56 -4.51
C ARG A 173 -9.39 15.09 -3.74
N ALA A 174 -9.48 14.96 -2.42
CA ALA A 174 -8.37 14.44 -1.63
C ALA A 174 -8.07 12.97 -1.98
N MET A 175 -9.11 12.16 -2.20
CA MET A 175 -8.94 10.77 -2.65
C MET A 175 -8.32 10.67 -4.05
N GLU A 176 -8.70 11.54 -5.00
CA GLU A 176 -8.04 11.63 -6.30
C GLU A 176 -6.54 11.93 -6.15
N MET A 177 -6.16 12.85 -5.26
CA MET A 177 -4.77 13.19 -5.00
C MET A 177 -4.00 12.02 -4.37
N VAL A 178 -4.60 11.29 -3.44
CA VAL A 178 -4.02 10.07 -2.86
C VAL A 178 -3.79 9.03 -3.95
N VAL A 179 -4.80 8.73 -4.76
CA VAL A 179 -4.72 7.73 -5.83
C VAL A 179 -3.64 8.11 -6.86
N GLU A 180 -3.58 9.38 -7.27
CA GLU A 180 -2.53 9.85 -8.18
C GLU A 180 -1.14 9.70 -7.57
N THR A 181 -0.96 10.03 -6.29
CA THR A 181 0.32 9.88 -5.58
C THR A 181 0.75 8.41 -5.48
N VAL A 182 -0.18 7.50 -5.14
CA VAL A 182 0.07 6.06 -5.11
C VAL A 182 0.57 5.55 -6.46
N LEU A 183 -0.09 5.96 -7.55
CA LEU A 183 0.31 5.58 -8.91
C LEU A 183 1.68 6.17 -9.30
N ARG A 184 1.93 7.45 -8.99
CA ARG A 184 3.23 8.09 -9.24
C ARG A 184 4.38 7.45 -8.46
N LEU A 185 4.09 6.89 -7.30
CA LEU A 185 5.01 6.06 -6.53
C LEU A 185 5.16 4.64 -7.09
N ARG A 186 4.48 4.31 -8.19
CA ARG A 186 4.46 2.99 -8.84
C ARG A 186 3.98 1.89 -7.91
N MET A 187 3.00 2.21 -7.08
CA MET A 187 2.25 1.26 -6.25
C MET A 187 0.97 0.85 -6.97
N ASN A 188 0.54 -0.40 -6.79
CA ASN A 188 -0.56 -1.02 -7.54
C ASN A 188 -1.77 -1.39 -6.68
N LEU A 189 -1.73 -1.13 -5.37
CA LEU A 189 -2.71 -1.58 -4.39
C LEU A 189 -3.17 -0.44 -3.49
N ILE A 190 -4.47 -0.45 -3.13
CA ILE A 190 -5.01 0.46 -2.12
C ILE A 190 -6.13 -0.20 -1.31
N ILE A 191 -6.15 0.09 0.00
CA ILE A 191 -7.34 -0.02 0.84
C ILE A 191 -7.82 1.41 1.06
N PRO A 192 -8.97 1.82 0.44
CA PRO A 192 -9.30 3.23 0.31
C PRO A 192 -9.83 3.90 1.58
N ALA A 193 -10.32 3.13 2.54
CA ALA A 193 -10.76 3.61 3.84
C ALA A 193 -10.87 2.45 4.84
N SER A 194 -10.90 2.74 6.14
CA SER A 194 -11.25 1.78 7.18
C SER A 194 -12.77 1.70 7.33
N PHE A 195 -13.30 0.51 7.64
CA PHE A 195 -14.73 0.22 7.79
C PHE A 195 -15.59 0.65 6.59
N LEU A 196 -15.06 0.49 5.40
CA LEU A 196 -15.72 0.92 4.16
C LEU A 196 -17.03 0.16 3.92
N ASP A 197 -18.16 0.87 3.94
CA ASP A 197 -19.46 0.33 3.50
C ASP A 197 -19.70 0.67 2.02
N ILE A 198 -19.39 -0.27 1.15
CA ILE A 198 -19.55 -0.09 -0.30
C ILE A 198 -21.01 0.10 -0.73
N ASP A 199 -21.98 -0.16 0.16
CA ASP A 199 -23.39 0.09 -0.08
C ASP A 199 -23.78 1.57 0.16
N ASN A 200 -22.90 2.33 0.82
CA ASN A 200 -23.07 3.76 1.04
C ASN A 200 -22.40 4.54 -0.12
N PRO A 201 -23.15 5.35 -0.91
CA PRO A 201 -22.58 6.02 -2.09
C PRO A 201 -21.34 6.88 -1.85
N PRO A 202 -21.23 7.69 -0.77
CA PRO A 202 -20.00 8.46 -0.52
C PRO A 202 -18.78 7.57 -0.27
N GLU A 203 -18.96 6.41 0.36
CA GLU A 203 -17.88 5.45 0.63
C GLU A 203 -17.51 4.65 -0.63
N LYS A 204 -18.53 4.23 -1.39
CA LYS A 204 -18.32 3.58 -2.70
C LYS A 204 -17.49 4.44 -3.63
N LEU A 205 -17.68 5.77 -3.62
CA LEU A 205 -16.92 6.71 -4.45
C LEU A 205 -15.41 6.64 -4.21
N LEU A 206 -14.96 6.31 -3.00
CA LEU A 206 -13.53 6.17 -2.68
C LEU A 206 -12.94 4.95 -3.43
N ALA A 207 -13.66 3.83 -3.41
CA ALA A 207 -13.27 2.63 -4.15
C ALA A 207 -13.36 2.85 -5.67
N ASP A 208 -14.44 3.48 -6.16
CA ASP A 208 -14.63 3.79 -7.59
C ASP A 208 -13.50 4.69 -8.11
N THR A 209 -13.04 5.67 -7.32
CA THR A 209 -11.92 6.57 -7.68
C THR A 209 -10.63 5.79 -7.91
N ALA A 210 -10.32 4.84 -7.05
CA ALA A 210 -9.12 4.01 -7.17
C ALA A 210 -9.26 2.98 -8.32
N ALA A 211 -10.39 2.29 -8.41
CA ALA A 211 -10.65 1.29 -9.45
C ALA A 211 -10.58 1.91 -10.86
N LYS A 212 -11.16 3.09 -11.06
CA LYS A 212 -11.11 3.84 -12.33
C LYS A 212 -9.68 4.10 -12.82
N ARG A 213 -8.72 4.10 -11.92
CA ARG A 213 -7.30 4.35 -12.22
C ARG A 213 -6.48 3.06 -12.35
N GLY A 214 -7.11 1.88 -12.27
CA GLY A 214 -6.47 0.57 -12.44
C GLY A 214 -5.72 0.04 -11.22
N LEU A 215 -5.96 0.62 -10.03
CA LEU A 215 -5.43 0.09 -8.78
C LEU A 215 -6.20 -1.17 -8.37
N TYR A 216 -5.46 -2.14 -7.82
CA TYR A 216 -6.08 -3.22 -7.07
C TYR A 216 -6.68 -2.69 -5.78
N LEU A 217 -7.92 -3.06 -5.51
CA LEU A 217 -8.60 -2.76 -4.26
C LEU A 217 -8.42 -3.90 -3.27
N SER A 218 -8.30 -3.59 -1.99
CA SER A 218 -8.40 -4.60 -0.93
C SER A 218 -9.25 -4.08 0.23
N GLN A 219 -9.48 -4.94 1.22
CA GLN A 219 -10.28 -4.63 2.40
C GLN A 219 -9.40 -4.69 3.66
N HIS A 220 -9.78 -3.96 4.68
CA HIS A 220 -9.14 -4.00 5.99
C HIS A 220 -9.35 -5.38 6.66
N HIS A 221 -8.42 -5.83 7.49
CA HIS A 221 -8.48 -7.16 8.11
C HIS A 221 -9.69 -7.36 9.05
N VAL A 222 -10.36 -6.30 9.45
CA VAL A 222 -11.62 -6.33 10.21
C VAL A 222 -12.86 -6.38 9.32
N GLU A 223 -12.66 -6.43 8.01
CA GLU A 223 -13.72 -6.34 6.99
C GLU A 223 -13.63 -7.52 6.00
N PRO A 224 -13.66 -8.77 6.46
CA PRO A 224 -13.61 -9.89 5.54
C PRO A 224 -14.73 -9.76 4.49
N LEU A 225 -14.37 -9.91 3.21
CA LEU A 225 -15.26 -9.73 2.07
C LEU A 225 -15.92 -8.32 2.00
N GLY A 226 -15.31 -7.32 2.64
CA GLY A 226 -15.84 -5.97 2.71
C GLY A 226 -16.96 -5.77 3.73
N LEU A 227 -17.18 -6.71 4.65
CA LEU A 227 -18.18 -6.63 5.71
C LEU A 227 -17.54 -6.32 7.06
N SER A 228 -17.59 -5.07 7.51
CA SER A 228 -17.31 -4.68 8.89
C SER A 228 -18.56 -4.90 9.78
N HIS A 229 -18.38 -4.81 11.11
CA HIS A 229 -19.54 -4.87 12.01
C HIS A 229 -20.49 -3.67 11.81
N PHE A 230 -19.99 -2.50 11.42
CA PHE A 230 -20.83 -1.34 11.10
C PHE A 230 -21.62 -1.55 9.81
N ALA A 231 -20.98 -2.13 8.80
CA ALA A 231 -21.65 -2.50 7.56
C ALA A 231 -22.74 -3.56 7.82
N LEU A 232 -22.53 -4.50 8.76
CA LEU A 232 -23.58 -5.43 9.19
C LEU A 232 -24.75 -4.70 9.85
N GLU A 233 -24.50 -3.72 10.71
CA GLU A 233 -25.58 -2.91 11.32
C GLU A 233 -26.40 -2.18 10.24
N ASN A 234 -25.74 -1.63 9.22
CA ASN A 234 -26.40 -0.99 8.08
C ASN A 234 -27.19 -2.00 7.23
N TYR A 235 -26.61 -3.17 6.96
CA TYR A 235 -27.28 -4.29 6.29
C TYR A 235 -28.55 -4.71 7.04
N CYS A 236 -28.46 -4.92 8.34
CA CYS A 236 -29.60 -5.28 9.18
C CYS A 236 -30.70 -4.22 9.14
N ARG A 237 -30.34 -2.94 9.19
CA ARG A 237 -31.30 -1.83 9.08
C ARG A 237 -31.98 -1.82 7.72
N LYS A 238 -31.22 -2.01 6.63
CA LYS A 238 -31.73 -2.00 5.26
C LYS A 238 -32.71 -3.14 4.99
N PHE A 239 -32.43 -4.34 5.51
CA PHE A 239 -33.22 -5.54 5.25
C PHE A 239 -34.13 -5.96 6.40
N SER A 240 -34.32 -5.09 7.41
CA SER A 240 -35.15 -5.36 8.59
C SER A 240 -34.76 -6.66 9.30
N LYS A 241 -33.45 -6.92 9.40
CA LYS A 241 -32.86 -8.05 10.11
C LYS A 241 -32.32 -7.61 11.47
N SER A 242 -32.04 -8.57 12.34
CA SER A 242 -31.43 -8.35 13.64
C SER A 242 -30.43 -9.45 13.96
N GLY A 243 -29.35 -9.11 14.67
CA GLY A 243 -28.33 -10.03 15.12
C GLY A 243 -27.04 -9.30 15.43
N GLU A 244 -26.12 -9.99 16.07
CA GLU A 244 -24.81 -9.46 16.43
C GLU A 244 -23.77 -9.84 15.37
N TYR A 245 -22.70 -9.04 15.26
CA TYR A 245 -21.52 -9.39 14.48
C TYR A 245 -20.74 -10.50 15.21
N SER A 246 -21.25 -11.71 15.08
CA SER A 246 -20.66 -12.92 15.68
C SER A 246 -20.98 -14.14 14.80
N TYR A 247 -19.97 -14.69 14.16
CA TYR A 247 -20.17 -15.89 13.33
C TYR A 247 -20.53 -17.12 14.15
N VAL A 248 -20.17 -17.16 15.42
CA VAL A 248 -20.55 -18.25 16.35
C VAL A 248 -22.04 -18.22 16.69
N ARG A 249 -22.58 -17.00 16.93
CA ARG A 249 -23.97 -16.82 17.37
C ARG A 249 -24.96 -16.63 16.21
N ASN A 250 -24.50 -16.01 15.14
CA ASN A 250 -25.34 -15.64 13.99
C ASN A 250 -24.67 -16.03 12.65
N PRO A 251 -24.32 -17.31 12.44
CA PRO A 251 -23.59 -17.72 11.23
C PRO A 251 -24.38 -17.47 9.95
N GLU A 252 -25.70 -17.69 9.97
CA GLU A 252 -26.59 -17.49 8.82
C GLU A 252 -26.68 -16.01 8.43
N LEU A 253 -26.78 -15.10 9.40
CA LEU A 253 -26.82 -13.66 9.16
C LEU A 253 -25.51 -13.17 8.53
N LEU A 254 -24.36 -13.65 9.03
CA LEU A 254 -23.07 -13.26 8.46
C LEU A 254 -22.87 -13.87 7.07
N ASP A 255 -23.27 -15.11 6.85
CA ASP A 255 -23.22 -15.74 5.51
C ASP A 255 -24.01 -14.93 4.48
N GLU A 256 -25.26 -14.56 4.80
CA GLU A 256 -26.09 -13.73 3.93
C GLU A 256 -25.45 -12.36 3.65
N ALA A 257 -24.90 -11.71 4.69
CA ALA A 257 -24.26 -10.42 4.54
C ALA A 257 -22.93 -10.53 3.75
N TRP A 258 -22.10 -11.55 3.98
CA TRP A 258 -20.91 -11.81 3.18
C TRP A 258 -21.24 -12.01 1.70
N ARG A 259 -22.28 -12.79 1.37
CA ARG A 259 -22.74 -12.96 -0.02
C ARG A 259 -23.18 -11.64 -0.65
N TYR A 260 -23.89 -10.83 0.11
CA TYR A 260 -24.35 -9.52 -0.35
C TYR A 260 -23.18 -8.58 -0.67
N TYR A 261 -22.22 -8.46 0.25
CA TYR A 261 -21.06 -7.57 0.06
C TYR A 261 -20.07 -8.13 -0.97
N ALA A 262 -19.83 -9.43 -0.98
CA ALA A 262 -19.00 -10.06 -2.00
C ALA A 262 -19.53 -9.83 -3.42
N ALA A 263 -20.86 -9.90 -3.62
CA ALA A 263 -21.45 -9.60 -4.92
C ALA A 263 -21.23 -8.15 -5.37
N LYS A 264 -21.23 -7.19 -4.43
CA LYS A 264 -20.93 -5.78 -4.74
C LYS A 264 -19.46 -5.53 -5.04
N TRP A 265 -18.56 -6.14 -4.27
CA TRP A 265 -17.12 -6.05 -4.52
C TRP A 265 -16.70 -6.76 -5.82
N ALA A 266 -17.44 -7.80 -6.24
CA ALA A 266 -17.22 -8.50 -7.51
C ALA A 266 -17.53 -7.66 -8.76
N GLU A 267 -18.10 -6.46 -8.60
CA GLU A 267 -18.28 -5.48 -9.69
C GLU A 267 -16.95 -4.82 -10.10
N TYR A 268 -15.89 -4.93 -9.29
CA TYR A 268 -14.55 -4.40 -9.59
C TYR A 268 -13.67 -5.46 -10.24
N ASP A 269 -12.94 -5.08 -11.28
CA ASP A 269 -12.05 -5.97 -12.04
C ASP A 269 -10.85 -6.47 -11.21
N HIS A 270 -10.33 -5.62 -10.33
CA HIS A 270 -9.09 -5.85 -9.60
C HIS A 270 -9.32 -5.83 -8.09
N VAL A 271 -9.56 -6.99 -7.48
CA VAL A 271 -9.77 -7.14 -6.03
C VAL A 271 -8.79 -8.17 -5.44
N VAL A 272 -8.11 -7.77 -4.37
CA VAL A 272 -7.38 -8.67 -3.47
C VAL A 272 -8.25 -8.89 -2.23
N TRP A 273 -8.88 -10.05 -2.14
CA TRP A 273 -9.89 -10.36 -1.16
C TRP A 273 -9.32 -10.65 0.22
N GLN A 274 -9.71 -9.88 1.21
CA GLN A 274 -9.37 -10.14 2.61
C GLN A 274 -10.28 -11.23 3.17
N LEU A 275 -9.66 -12.31 3.66
CA LEU A 275 -10.32 -13.38 4.40
C LEU A 275 -9.93 -13.28 5.88
N GLY A 276 -10.79 -13.77 6.74
CA GLY A 276 -10.51 -13.81 8.18
C GLY A 276 -11.79 -13.72 9.00
N LEU A 277 -11.61 -13.70 10.30
CA LEU A 277 -12.71 -13.52 11.22
C LEU A 277 -12.20 -12.81 12.47
N ARG A 278 -12.62 -11.56 12.62
CA ARG A 278 -12.38 -10.77 13.82
C ARG A 278 -13.71 -10.40 14.48
N GLY A 279 -13.63 -9.95 15.71
CA GLY A 279 -14.77 -9.47 16.46
C GLY A 279 -15.05 -7.98 16.20
N LYS A 280 -15.93 -7.42 17.00
CA LYS A 280 -16.35 -6.03 16.92
C LYS A 280 -15.16 -5.09 17.20
N ALA A 281 -15.00 -4.04 16.38
CA ALA A 281 -14.01 -2.98 16.56
C ALA A 281 -12.57 -3.52 16.76
N ASP A 282 -12.12 -4.40 15.87
CA ASP A 282 -10.78 -4.96 15.83
C ASP A 282 -10.37 -5.77 17.09
N ARG A 283 -11.35 -6.38 17.74
CA ARG A 283 -11.09 -7.32 18.84
C ARG A 283 -10.99 -8.75 18.32
N PRO A 284 -10.44 -9.68 19.11
CA PRO A 284 -10.58 -11.11 18.82
C PRO A 284 -12.05 -11.51 18.67
N MET A 285 -12.30 -12.58 17.89
CA MET A 285 -13.66 -13.09 17.70
C MET A 285 -14.30 -13.69 18.97
N TRP A 286 -13.50 -13.98 19.97
CA TRP A 286 -13.94 -14.53 21.27
C TRP A 286 -14.08 -13.43 22.33
N GLU A 287 -14.84 -13.73 23.36
CA GLU A 287 -15.13 -12.79 24.43
C GLU A 287 -14.36 -13.07 25.72
N GLU A 288 -13.76 -14.26 25.82
CA GLU A 288 -12.98 -14.65 26.98
C GLU A 288 -11.71 -13.78 27.08
N GLU A 289 -11.46 -13.23 28.28
CA GLU A 289 -10.25 -12.42 28.50
C GLU A 289 -8.95 -13.24 28.35
N LYS A 290 -9.00 -14.54 28.70
CA LYS A 290 -7.85 -15.44 28.63
C LYS A 290 -8.28 -16.83 28.18
N PRO A 291 -8.42 -17.06 26.87
CA PRO A 291 -8.73 -18.39 26.36
C PRO A 291 -7.61 -19.37 26.73
N ASN A 292 -7.98 -20.59 27.12
CA ASN A 292 -7.02 -21.67 27.35
C ASN A 292 -6.56 -22.28 26.02
N GLU A 293 -5.63 -23.24 26.09
CA GLU A 293 -5.03 -23.83 24.90
C GLU A 293 -6.04 -24.59 24.01
N ASP A 294 -7.01 -25.28 24.63
CA ASP A 294 -8.07 -25.98 23.90
C ASP A 294 -9.03 -25.00 23.20
N ASP A 295 -9.32 -23.88 23.86
CA ASP A 295 -10.12 -22.79 23.27
C ASP A 295 -9.41 -22.20 22.07
N LEU A 296 -8.11 -21.89 22.17
CA LEU A 296 -7.31 -21.35 21.07
C LEU A 296 -7.28 -22.31 19.87
N LYS A 297 -7.12 -23.61 20.11
CA LYS A 297 -7.16 -24.64 19.06
C LYS A 297 -8.53 -24.69 18.37
N LYS A 298 -9.60 -24.62 19.15
CA LYS A 298 -10.99 -24.58 18.63
C LYS A 298 -11.23 -23.33 17.80
N TYR A 299 -10.79 -22.15 18.29
CA TYR A 299 -10.96 -20.89 17.56
C TYR A 299 -10.13 -20.86 16.26
N GLY A 300 -8.90 -21.36 16.29
CA GLY A 300 -8.07 -21.46 15.09
C GLY A 300 -8.71 -22.33 14.00
N ALA A 301 -9.26 -23.49 14.36
CA ALA A 301 -9.99 -24.35 13.44
C ALA A 301 -11.28 -23.68 12.91
N PHE A 302 -11.97 -22.95 13.77
CA PHE A 302 -13.19 -22.23 13.38
C PHE A 302 -12.91 -21.08 12.41
N ILE A 303 -11.86 -20.28 12.66
CA ILE A 303 -11.42 -19.22 11.75
C ILE A 303 -10.99 -19.80 10.40
N SER A 304 -10.23 -20.90 10.42
CA SER A 304 -9.82 -21.61 9.19
C SER A 304 -11.01 -22.07 8.36
N GLY A 305 -12.03 -22.64 8.99
CA GLY A 305 -13.29 -23.03 8.34
C GLY A 305 -14.06 -21.82 7.77
N ALA A 306 -14.12 -20.73 8.52
CA ALA A 306 -14.75 -19.48 8.06
C ALA A 306 -14.04 -18.92 6.82
N MET A 307 -12.71 -18.88 6.80
CA MET A 307 -11.94 -18.41 5.64
C MET A 307 -12.16 -19.27 4.40
N GLN A 308 -12.23 -20.61 4.56
CA GLN A 308 -12.54 -21.50 3.46
C GLN A 308 -13.95 -21.21 2.89
N HIS A 309 -14.94 -21.04 3.76
CA HIS A 309 -16.30 -20.69 3.35
C HIS A 309 -16.39 -19.31 2.69
N GLN A 310 -15.71 -18.30 3.23
CA GLN A 310 -15.60 -16.96 2.63
C GLN A 310 -15.03 -17.04 1.21
N LYS A 311 -13.98 -17.84 1.01
CA LYS A 311 -13.40 -18.04 -0.33
C LYS A 311 -14.41 -18.65 -1.30
N GLU A 312 -15.20 -19.63 -0.86
CA GLU A 312 -16.26 -20.23 -1.68
C GLU A 312 -17.32 -19.20 -2.08
N ILE A 313 -17.69 -18.29 -1.16
CA ILE A 313 -18.62 -17.18 -1.44
C ILE A 313 -18.03 -16.27 -2.53
N VAL A 314 -16.75 -15.87 -2.39
CA VAL A 314 -16.08 -15.04 -3.39
C VAL A 314 -16.02 -15.73 -4.75
N MET A 315 -15.65 -17.01 -4.80
CA MET A 315 -15.60 -17.77 -6.05
C MET A 315 -16.98 -17.85 -6.72
N GLN A 316 -18.06 -17.96 -5.94
CA GLN A 316 -19.43 -17.91 -6.48
C GLN A 316 -19.77 -16.51 -7.01
N ALA A 317 -19.46 -15.44 -6.24
CA ALA A 317 -19.75 -14.06 -6.63
C ALA A 317 -19.00 -13.62 -7.89
N THR A 318 -17.77 -14.10 -8.08
CA THR A 318 -16.92 -13.75 -9.22
C THR A 318 -17.01 -14.73 -10.39
N GLY A 319 -17.91 -15.72 -10.34
CA GLY A 319 -17.98 -16.76 -11.39
C GLY A 319 -16.69 -17.57 -11.53
N GLY A 320 -15.94 -17.75 -10.45
CA GLY A 320 -14.68 -18.48 -10.44
C GLY A 320 -13.46 -17.68 -10.90
N GLN A 321 -13.57 -16.38 -11.07
CA GLN A 321 -12.50 -15.54 -11.62
C GLN A 321 -11.55 -14.95 -10.57
N ALA A 322 -11.92 -14.92 -9.28
CA ALA A 322 -11.06 -14.41 -8.23
C ALA A 322 -9.74 -15.19 -8.13
N ARG A 323 -8.61 -14.47 -8.03
CA ARG A 323 -7.25 -15.05 -8.00
C ARG A 323 -6.44 -14.68 -6.78
N HIS A 324 -6.80 -13.61 -6.09
CA HIS A 324 -5.96 -13.00 -5.07
C HIS A 324 -6.70 -12.94 -3.73
N PHE A 325 -6.16 -13.63 -2.74
CA PHE A 325 -6.71 -13.72 -1.40
C PHE A 325 -5.62 -13.43 -0.38
N THR A 326 -5.98 -12.72 0.69
CA THR A 326 -5.11 -12.42 1.82
C THR A 326 -5.75 -12.82 3.14
N SER A 327 -4.94 -13.11 4.14
CA SER A 327 -5.35 -13.20 5.53
C SER A 327 -4.30 -12.48 6.37
N THR A 328 -4.71 -11.39 7.04
CA THR A 328 -3.79 -10.59 7.86
C THR A 328 -3.69 -11.20 9.26
N LEU A 329 -2.47 -11.55 9.62
CA LEU A 329 -2.11 -12.19 10.91
C LEU A 329 -1.83 -11.10 11.96
N TRP A 330 -2.86 -10.35 12.31
CA TRP A 330 -2.79 -9.34 13.36
C TRP A 330 -3.06 -9.94 14.73
N MET A 331 -2.25 -9.59 15.73
CA MET A 331 -2.40 -10.02 17.12
C MET A 331 -2.59 -11.55 17.28
N GLU A 332 -3.80 -11.98 17.64
CA GLU A 332 -4.13 -13.40 17.86
C GLU A 332 -3.97 -14.25 16.59
N GLY A 333 -4.11 -13.68 15.41
CA GLY A 333 -3.90 -14.40 14.15
C GLY A 333 -2.48 -14.95 14.03
N ALA A 334 -1.47 -14.15 14.38
CA ALA A 334 -0.08 -14.59 14.40
C ALA A 334 0.17 -15.65 15.47
N GLN A 335 -0.43 -15.50 16.67
CA GLN A 335 -0.34 -16.51 17.75
C GLN A 335 -0.95 -17.86 17.33
N LEU A 336 -2.13 -17.83 16.71
CA LEU A 336 -2.77 -19.07 16.23
C LEU A 336 -1.98 -19.75 15.12
N MET A 337 -1.38 -18.95 14.21
CA MET A 337 -0.50 -19.48 13.15
C MET A 337 0.77 -20.10 13.74
N GLU A 338 1.43 -19.44 14.70
CA GLU A 338 2.62 -19.97 15.38
C GLU A 338 2.37 -21.32 16.05
N LYS A 339 1.20 -21.47 16.65
CA LYS A 339 0.77 -22.72 17.31
C LYS A 339 0.30 -23.79 16.32
N GLY A 340 0.20 -23.48 15.04
CA GLY A 340 -0.31 -24.40 14.02
C GLY A 340 -1.82 -24.64 14.11
N TYR A 341 -2.56 -23.73 14.71
CA TYR A 341 -4.02 -23.83 14.85
C TYR A 341 -4.79 -23.14 13.73
N LEU A 342 -4.12 -22.24 12.99
CA LEU A 342 -4.66 -21.57 11.83
C LEU A 342 -4.11 -22.20 10.55
N SER A 343 -4.97 -22.54 9.61
CA SER A 343 -4.59 -23.07 8.30
C SER A 343 -5.41 -22.46 7.18
N THR A 344 -4.77 -22.27 6.02
CA THR A 344 -5.42 -21.86 4.78
C THR A 344 -4.86 -22.69 3.63
N ASP A 345 -5.51 -22.63 2.48
CA ASP A 345 -4.91 -23.19 1.27
C ASP A 345 -3.77 -22.29 0.71
N ASN A 346 -3.02 -22.81 -0.25
CA ASN A 346 -1.84 -22.15 -0.81
C ASN A 346 -2.14 -20.93 -1.70
N THR A 347 -3.39 -20.62 -1.96
CA THR A 347 -3.76 -19.41 -2.75
C THR A 347 -3.86 -18.17 -1.88
N VAL A 348 -3.99 -18.35 -0.56
CA VAL A 348 -4.10 -17.25 0.40
C VAL A 348 -2.71 -16.74 0.78
N ILE A 349 -2.49 -15.46 0.63
CA ILE A 349 -1.27 -14.78 1.09
C ILE A 349 -1.40 -14.51 2.58
N HIS A 350 -0.47 -15.03 3.39
CA HIS A 350 -0.41 -14.75 4.82
C HIS A 350 0.30 -13.40 5.04
N VAL A 351 -0.42 -12.42 5.54
CA VAL A 351 0.10 -11.06 5.73
C VAL A 351 0.44 -10.83 7.20
N PHE A 352 1.72 -10.75 7.51
CA PHE A 352 2.19 -10.43 8.86
C PHE A 352 2.10 -8.93 9.10
N ALA A 353 1.82 -8.54 10.34
CA ALA A 353 1.85 -7.16 10.74
C ALA A 353 3.06 -6.88 11.66
N ASP A 354 3.52 -5.63 11.65
CA ASP A 354 4.38 -5.13 12.70
C ASP A 354 3.58 -4.90 13.99
N THR A 355 4.21 -4.40 15.04
CA THR A 355 3.54 -4.14 16.31
C THR A 355 2.75 -2.83 16.34
N GLY A 356 2.71 -2.09 15.24
CA GLY A 356 2.07 -0.78 15.13
C GLY A 356 2.84 0.31 15.89
N THR A 357 2.96 0.18 17.19
CA THR A 357 3.48 1.21 18.10
C THR A 357 4.96 1.53 17.90
N ASN A 358 5.80 0.53 17.64
CA ASN A 358 7.24 0.72 17.41
C ASN A 358 7.71 0.35 16.00
N GLN A 359 6.78 -0.06 15.13
CA GLN A 359 7.01 -0.46 13.74
C GLN A 359 8.09 -1.55 13.59
N MET A 360 8.17 -2.47 14.55
CA MET A 360 9.05 -3.64 14.51
C MET A 360 8.22 -4.92 14.49
N TYR A 361 8.73 -5.95 13.83
CA TYR A 361 8.04 -7.24 13.82
C TYR A 361 8.07 -7.91 15.18
N GLY A 362 6.98 -8.61 15.54
CA GLY A 362 6.87 -9.40 16.75
C GLY A 362 7.74 -10.67 16.73
N ALA A 363 7.89 -11.35 17.86
CA ALA A 363 8.68 -12.57 17.94
C ALA A 363 8.08 -13.73 17.14
N GLU A 364 6.76 -13.83 17.14
CA GLU A 364 6.01 -14.79 16.34
C GLU A 364 6.37 -14.68 14.86
N TYR A 365 6.57 -13.46 14.35
CA TYR A 365 7.03 -13.23 12.99
C TYR A 365 8.32 -13.97 12.68
N TYR A 366 9.29 -13.93 13.60
CA TYR A 366 10.59 -14.59 13.42
C TYR A 366 10.52 -16.10 13.65
N ARG A 367 9.64 -16.58 14.54
CA ARG A 367 9.49 -18.00 14.87
C ARG A 367 8.66 -18.79 13.86
N ILE A 368 7.65 -18.17 13.26
CA ILE A 368 6.81 -18.83 12.25
C ILE A 368 7.65 -19.14 11.01
N PRO A 369 7.81 -20.45 10.65
CA PRO A 369 8.56 -20.83 9.48
C PRO A 369 7.83 -20.39 8.18
N ARG A 370 8.59 -20.18 7.12
CA ARG A 370 8.04 -19.96 5.78
C ARG A 370 8.04 -21.28 5.01
N SER A 371 6.95 -21.54 4.29
CA SER A 371 6.78 -22.70 3.43
C SER A 371 6.82 -22.27 1.98
N GLU A 372 7.48 -23.01 1.11
CA GLU A 372 7.48 -22.78 -0.34
C GLU A 372 6.08 -22.95 -0.98
N GLN A 373 5.16 -23.58 -0.25
CA GLN A 373 3.77 -23.76 -0.73
C GLN A 373 2.90 -22.53 -0.52
N HIS A 374 3.31 -21.58 0.34
CA HIS A 374 2.54 -20.40 0.67
C HIS A 374 3.26 -19.14 0.25
N ARG A 375 2.47 -18.11 -0.02
CA ARG A 375 2.94 -16.75 -0.24
C ARG A 375 2.76 -15.93 1.02
N TYR A 376 3.66 -14.97 1.23
CA TYR A 376 3.69 -14.16 2.43
C TYR A 376 3.78 -12.68 2.08
N GLY A 377 3.28 -11.85 2.98
CA GLY A 377 3.30 -10.41 2.84
C GLY A 377 3.35 -9.70 4.17
N ILE A 378 3.33 -8.38 4.11
CA ILE A 378 3.46 -7.47 5.25
C ILE A 378 2.34 -6.43 5.24
N TYR A 379 1.82 -6.17 6.42
CA TYR A 379 1.05 -4.99 6.78
C TYR A 379 1.94 -4.14 7.70
N TYR A 380 2.30 -2.93 7.25
CA TYR A 380 3.29 -2.09 7.93
C TYR A 380 2.71 -0.74 8.32
N HIS A 381 2.89 -0.32 9.57
CA HIS A 381 2.41 0.95 10.06
C HIS A 381 3.48 2.04 9.89
N LEU A 382 3.33 2.94 8.92
CA LEU A 382 3.99 4.24 8.99
C LEU A 382 3.29 5.15 9.98
N GLN A 383 1.97 5.03 10.05
CA GLN A 383 1.12 5.74 10.98
C GLN A 383 0.30 4.74 11.79
N TYR A 384 0.11 4.99 13.07
CA TYR A 384 -0.65 4.14 13.97
C TYR A 384 -1.40 4.98 14.99
N HIS A 385 -2.70 4.72 15.11
CA HIS A 385 -3.56 5.36 16.09
C HIS A 385 -3.19 4.93 17.53
N HIS A 386 -3.55 5.72 18.53
CA HIS A 386 -3.27 5.58 19.96
C HIS A 386 -1.82 5.86 20.35
N GLU A 387 -1.03 4.84 20.66
CA GLU A 387 0.28 4.95 21.28
C GLU A 387 1.44 5.01 20.27
N GLY A 388 1.12 4.97 18.98
CA GLY A 388 2.10 4.97 17.90
C GLY A 388 2.29 6.32 17.21
N PRO A 389 3.00 6.32 16.07
CA PRO A 389 3.28 7.51 15.28
C PRO A 389 2.02 7.99 14.56
N HIS A 390 1.25 8.88 15.19
CA HIS A 390 -0.01 9.36 14.64
C HIS A 390 0.17 10.56 13.70
N LEU A 391 0.84 11.63 14.14
CA LEU A 391 1.07 12.83 13.35
C LEU A 391 2.55 13.09 13.05
N ALA A 392 3.45 12.54 13.85
CA ALA A 392 4.88 12.74 13.70
C ALA A 392 5.54 11.43 13.25
N PRO A 393 6.25 11.42 12.11
CA PRO A 393 6.98 10.25 11.65
C PRO A 393 8.00 9.76 12.69
N GLN A 394 8.01 8.45 12.95
CA GLN A 394 8.93 7.82 13.91
C GLN A 394 9.78 6.73 13.27
N THR A 395 9.65 6.52 11.96
CA THR A 395 10.31 5.45 11.25
C THR A 395 11.32 6.00 10.26
N GLY A 396 12.56 6.22 10.72
CA GLY A 396 13.64 6.67 9.86
C GLY A 396 14.08 5.62 8.83
N LEU A 397 14.92 6.04 7.88
CA LEU A 397 15.36 5.19 6.76
C LEU A 397 16.02 3.88 7.21
N ASP A 398 16.71 3.88 8.33
CA ASP A 398 17.39 2.69 8.84
C ASP A 398 16.40 1.64 9.33
N LYS A 399 15.37 2.04 10.07
CA LYS A 399 14.31 1.15 10.53
C LYS A 399 13.50 0.62 9.34
N LEU A 400 13.12 1.48 8.39
CA LEU A 400 12.44 1.07 7.16
C LEU A 400 13.26 0.06 6.37
N TYR A 401 14.52 0.39 6.12
CA TYR A 401 15.43 -0.49 5.38
C TYR A 401 15.60 -1.84 6.07
N PHE A 402 15.79 -1.85 7.39
CA PHE A 402 15.89 -3.08 8.16
C PHE A 402 14.63 -3.94 8.02
N ASN A 403 13.44 -3.38 8.23
CA ASN A 403 12.20 -4.13 8.20
C ASN A 403 11.87 -4.65 6.78
N ILE A 404 11.97 -3.80 5.77
CA ILE A 404 11.67 -4.20 4.38
C ILE A 404 12.69 -5.23 3.88
N ARG A 405 13.98 -5.06 4.20
CA ARG A 405 15.01 -6.04 3.87
C ARG A 405 14.79 -7.36 4.59
N THR A 406 14.39 -7.33 5.86
CA THR A 406 14.04 -8.52 6.64
C THR A 406 12.87 -9.27 6.00
N ALA A 407 11.80 -8.55 5.63
CA ALA A 407 10.66 -9.14 4.94
C ALA A 407 11.08 -9.78 3.60
N HIS A 408 11.85 -9.07 2.80
CA HIS A 408 12.34 -9.58 1.52
C HIS A 408 13.21 -10.83 1.69
N ALA A 409 14.15 -10.83 2.63
CA ALA A 409 15.04 -11.97 2.90
C ALA A 409 14.27 -13.21 3.38
N ARG A 410 13.10 -13.04 3.98
CA ARG A 410 12.21 -14.13 4.41
C ARG A 410 11.22 -14.59 3.32
N GLY A 411 11.16 -13.90 2.18
CA GLY A 411 10.21 -14.20 1.11
C GLY A 411 8.83 -13.56 1.32
N ASP A 412 8.70 -12.58 2.24
CA ASP A 412 7.43 -11.95 2.61
C ASP A 412 7.15 -10.71 1.72
N HIS A 413 7.24 -10.89 0.40
CA HIS A 413 7.18 -9.80 -0.58
C HIS A 413 6.06 -9.97 -1.62
N SER A 414 5.15 -10.93 -1.43
CA SER A 414 4.01 -11.08 -2.34
C SER A 414 2.92 -10.02 -2.15
N TYR A 415 2.87 -9.40 -0.96
CA TYR A 415 1.93 -8.34 -0.61
C TYR A 415 2.58 -7.41 0.41
N PHE A 416 2.50 -6.11 0.18
CA PHE A 416 3.01 -5.12 1.13
C PHE A 416 2.05 -3.93 1.19
N ILE A 417 1.34 -3.79 2.30
CA ILE A 417 0.41 -2.68 2.52
C ILE A 417 0.94 -1.77 3.63
N ILE A 418 0.94 -0.48 3.37
CA ILE A 418 1.42 0.56 4.28
C ILE A 418 0.21 1.27 4.88
N ASN A 419 0.02 1.15 6.19
CA ASN A 419 -1.00 1.89 6.91
C ASN A 419 -0.55 3.35 7.09
N ILE A 420 -1.35 4.26 6.54
CA ILE A 420 -1.13 5.70 6.56
C ILE A 420 -2.44 6.43 6.32
N SER A 421 -2.69 7.57 6.97
CA SER A 421 -3.81 8.45 6.61
C SER A 421 -3.33 9.86 6.27
N ASN A 422 -2.40 10.41 7.02
CA ASN A 422 -1.83 11.74 6.78
C ASN A 422 -0.66 11.66 5.80
N VAL A 423 -0.94 11.50 4.52
CA VAL A 423 0.09 11.33 3.48
C VAL A 423 1.16 12.44 3.54
N ARG A 424 0.74 13.68 3.81
CA ARG A 424 1.62 14.87 3.81
C ARG A 424 2.76 14.77 4.81
N GLU A 425 2.49 14.37 6.04
CA GLU A 425 3.46 14.27 7.11
C GLU A 425 4.46 13.12 6.90
N PHE A 426 4.08 12.13 6.10
CA PHE A 426 4.83 10.89 5.87
C PHE A 426 5.39 10.76 4.45
N VAL A 427 5.43 11.84 3.68
CA VAL A 427 5.91 11.84 2.28
C VAL A 427 7.33 11.27 2.16
N PHE A 428 8.22 11.62 3.08
CA PHE A 428 9.61 11.16 3.08
C PHE A 428 9.69 9.64 3.21
N GLU A 429 9.02 9.07 4.20
CA GLU A 429 9.02 7.63 4.47
C GLU A 429 8.26 6.84 3.40
N LEU A 430 7.09 7.33 2.99
CA LEU A 430 6.26 6.68 1.97
C LEU A 430 7.01 6.55 0.64
N ARG A 431 7.70 7.61 0.24
CA ARG A 431 8.53 7.62 -0.97
C ARG A 431 9.73 6.66 -0.85
N ALA A 432 10.37 6.58 0.31
CA ALA A 432 11.44 5.63 0.58
C ALA A 432 10.92 4.19 0.50
N CYS A 433 9.78 3.90 1.15
CA CYS A 433 9.11 2.60 1.07
C CYS A 433 8.84 2.20 -0.38
N ALA A 434 8.28 3.10 -1.20
CA ALA A 434 7.98 2.82 -2.60
C ALA A 434 9.23 2.38 -3.38
N GLN A 435 10.37 3.07 -3.19
CA GLN A 435 11.62 2.71 -3.85
C GLN A 435 12.17 1.37 -3.35
N MET A 436 12.12 1.10 -2.04
CA MET A 436 12.57 -0.17 -1.46
C MET A 436 11.71 -1.34 -1.92
N LEU A 437 10.38 -1.16 -2.00
CA LEU A 437 9.45 -2.18 -2.47
C LEU A 437 9.57 -2.45 -3.97
N TRP A 438 10.05 -1.47 -4.72
CA TRP A 438 10.39 -1.67 -6.13
C TRP A 438 11.67 -2.51 -6.25
N ASP A 439 12.77 -2.09 -5.64
CA ASP A 439 14.02 -2.83 -5.60
C ASP A 439 14.88 -2.44 -4.39
N ILE A 440 14.78 -3.23 -3.30
CA ILE A 440 15.58 -3.02 -2.09
C ILE A 440 17.08 -3.20 -2.34
N SER A 441 17.46 -4.00 -3.34
CA SER A 441 18.87 -4.27 -3.64
C SER A 441 19.57 -3.07 -4.29
N ALA A 442 18.81 -2.24 -5.01
CA ALA A 442 19.28 -1.00 -5.63
C ALA A 442 19.13 0.24 -4.73
N PHE A 443 18.43 0.12 -3.58
CA PHE A 443 18.19 1.26 -2.70
C PHE A 443 19.44 1.64 -1.89
N SER A 444 19.82 2.91 -1.96
CA SER A 444 20.84 3.52 -1.09
C SER A 444 20.23 4.65 -0.27
N LYS A 445 20.34 4.54 1.06
CA LYS A 445 19.85 5.55 2.01
C LYS A 445 20.49 6.91 1.76
N GLU A 446 21.79 6.93 1.52
CA GLU A 446 22.56 8.15 1.27
C GLU A 446 22.17 8.80 -0.07
N ALA A 447 21.98 8.00 -1.12
CA ALA A 447 21.54 8.50 -2.41
C ALA A 447 20.10 9.03 -2.33
N TYR A 448 19.21 8.31 -1.62
CA TYR A 448 17.85 8.74 -1.36
C TYR A 448 17.80 10.07 -0.61
N MET A 449 18.51 10.19 0.51
CA MET A 449 18.58 11.41 1.31
C MET A 449 19.08 12.60 0.49
N ARG A 450 20.19 12.42 -0.26
CA ARG A 450 20.72 13.48 -1.14
C ARG A 450 19.68 13.89 -2.20
N ARG A 451 19.05 12.93 -2.88
CA ARG A 451 18.05 13.22 -3.92
C ARG A 451 16.83 13.92 -3.33
N TYR A 452 16.30 13.45 -2.20
CA TYR A 452 15.17 14.09 -1.53
C TYR A 452 15.48 15.54 -1.14
N CYS A 453 16.61 15.74 -0.46
CA CYS A 453 17.01 17.06 0.01
C CYS A 453 17.46 18.01 -1.11
N SER A 454 17.82 17.52 -2.30
CA SER A 454 18.20 18.39 -3.43
C SER A 454 17.08 19.34 -3.87
N ALA A 455 15.82 18.98 -3.61
CA ALA A 455 14.67 19.84 -3.87
C ALA A 455 14.65 21.14 -3.03
N PHE A 456 15.40 21.19 -1.92
CA PHE A 456 15.55 22.39 -1.08
C PHE A 456 16.64 23.37 -1.57
N GLY A 457 17.23 23.11 -2.75
CA GLY A 457 18.20 24.01 -3.37
C GLY A 457 19.44 24.26 -2.49
N GLU A 458 19.73 25.52 -2.18
CA GLU A 458 20.87 25.91 -1.34
C GLU A 458 20.84 25.39 0.10
N TYR A 459 19.64 25.01 0.59
CA TYR A 459 19.45 24.44 1.93
C TYR A 459 19.55 22.90 1.96
N ALA A 460 19.89 22.25 0.84
CA ALA A 460 19.89 20.79 0.72
C ALA A 460 20.76 20.09 1.79
N VAL A 461 21.94 20.63 2.09
CA VAL A 461 22.85 20.06 3.11
C VAL A 461 22.26 20.23 4.51
N GLN A 462 21.73 21.40 4.84
CA GLN A 462 21.11 21.67 6.13
C GLN A 462 19.89 20.78 6.36
N MET A 463 19.09 20.55 5.32
CA MET A 463 17.93 19.64 5.41
C MET A 463 18.36 18.19 5.65
N GLN A 464 19.46 17.73 5.06
CA GLN A 464 20.02 16.41 5.37
C GLN A 464 20.40 16.28 6.84
N GLU A 465 21.04 17.30 7.40
CA GLU A 465 21.42 17.35 8.82
C GLU A 465 20.18 17.35 9.72
N ILE A 466 19.17 18.19 9.43
CA ILE A 466 17.93 18.29 10.20
C ILE A 466 17.18 16.95 10.21
N ILE A 467 16.98 16.33 9.04
CA ILE A 467 16.29 15.04 8.94
C ILE A 467 17.09 13.95 9.67
N SER A 468 18.41 13.93 9.51
CA SER A 468 19.26 12.96 10.19
C SER A 468 19.22 13.11 11.71
N ASP A 469 19.26 14.35 12.21
CA ASP A 469 19.16 14.64 13.63
C ASP A 469 17.78 14.31 14.19
N TYR A 470 16.71 14.62 13.46
CA TYR A 470 15.35 14.26 13.85
C TYR A 470 15.23 12.76 14.17
N TYR A 471 15.67 11.89 13.24
CA TYR A 471 15.59 10.44 13.44
C TYR A 471 16.64 9.88 14.41
N ARG A 472 17.70 10.59 14.71
CA ARG A 472 18.73 10.16 15.66
C ARG A 472 18.19 10.01 17.09
N TYR A 473 17.22 10.82 17.47
CA TYR A 473 16.66 10.86 18.81
C TYR A 473 15.47 9.89 19.03
N LEU A 474 14.94 9.30 17.98
CA LEU A 474 13.77 8.41 18.06
C LEU A 474 14.06 6.98 18.56
N PRO A 475 15.23 6.36 18.33
CA PRO A 475 15.50 4.99 18.79
C PRO A 475 15.36 4.79 20.30
N GLU A 476 15.65 5.80 21.10
CA GLU A 476 15.51 5.73 22.56
C GLU A 476 14.05 5.51 23.01
N LEU A 477 13.11 6.13 22.31
CA LEU A 477 11.68 5.95 22.56
C LEU A 477 11.23 4.53 22.20
N ASP A 478 11.70 4.00 21.10
CA ASP A 478 11.39 2.64 20.65
C ASP A 478 11.88 1.59 21.65
N ILE A 479 13.10 1.76 22.17
CA ILE A 479 13.68 0.85 23.16
C ILE A 479 12.93 0.93 24.48
N ALA A 480 12.58 2.14 24.94
CA ALA A 480 11.81 2.33 26.16
C ALA A 480 10.44 1.66 26.05
N TYR A 481 9.78 1.79 24.90
CA TYR A 481 8.52 1.14 24.61
C TYR A 481 8.64 -0.40 24.61
N LEU A 482 9.62 -0.94 23.90
CA LEU A 482 9.88 -2.37 23.84
C LEU A 482 10.07 -2.99 25.24
N LYS A 483 10.76 -2.29 26.12
CA LYS A 483 11.00 -2.76 27.49
C LYS A 483 9.76 -2.67 28.39
N LYS A 484 8.92 -1.66 28.21
CA LYS A 484 7.85 -1.31 29.16
C LYS A 484 6.47 -1.82 28.74
N ASP A 485 6.12 -1.68 27.49
CA ASP A 485 4.72 -1.78 27.06
C ASP A 485 4.43 -3.01 26.20
N LEU A 486 5.40 -3.51 25.43
CA LEU A 486 5.22 -4.71 24.62
C LEU A 486 4.73 -5.93 25.43
N PRO A 487 5.26 -6.23 26.63
CA PRO A 487 4.78 -7.33 27.44
C PRO A 487 3.30 -7.27 27.80
N LYS A 488 2.71 -6.06 27.86
CA LYS A 488 1.28 -5.89 28.20
C LYS A 488 0.35 -6.38 27.11
N TYR A 489 0.72 -6.15 25.86
CA TYR A 489 -0.16 -6.40 24.70
C TYR A 489 -0.06 -7.83 24.15
N PHE A 490 1.09 -8.48 24.36
CA PHE A 490 1.39 -9.74 23.67
C PHE A 490 1.70 -10.94 24.58
N ASN A 491 1.56 -10.84 25.88
CA ASN A 491 2.09 -11.87 26.81
C ASN A 491 3.57 -12.19 26.53
N TYR A 492 4.37 -11.18 26.35
CA TYR A 492 5.59 -11.23 25.60
C TYR A 492 6.79 -11.48 26.50
N ASP A 493 7.51 -12.54 26.20
CA ASP A 493 8.84 -12.76 26.76
C ASP A 493 9.87 -11.97 25.95
N TYR A 494 10.26 -10.82 26.47
CA TYR A 494 11.23 -9.93 25.85
C TYR A 494 12.59 -10.60 25.59
N GLU A 495 13.05 -11.48 26.50
CA GLU A 495 14.33 -12.16 26.37
C GLU A 495 14.30 -13.14 25.19
N ASN A 496 13.23 -13.88 25.02
CA ASN A 496 13.05 -14.76 23.86
C ASN A 496 13.02 -14.00 22.54
N ARG A 497 12.35 -12.85 22.49
CA ARG A 497 12.30 -12.02 21.29
C ARG A 497 13.68 -11.52 20.87
N SER A 498 14.42 -10.98 21.82
CA SER A 498 15.77 -10.48 21.57
C SER A 498 16.65 -11.59 20.99
N SER A 499 16.49 -12.82 21.50
CA SER A 499 17.20 -14.00 20.97
C SER A 499 16.78 -14.33 19.54
N ASP A 500 15.49 -14.33 19.25
CA ASP A 500 14.97 -14.65 17.91
C ASP A 500 15.38 -13.61 16.86
N ILE A 501 15.29 -12.34 17.19
CA ILE A 501 15.76 -11.25 16.33
C ILE A 501 17.26 -11.34 16.11
N LYS A 502 18.04 -11.56 17.19
CA LYS A 502 19.48 -11.72 17.13
C LYS A 502 19.89 -12.88 16.25
N ASN A 503 19.27 -14.05 16.44
CA ASN A 503 19.57 -15.25 15.66
C ASN A 503 19.24 -15.06 14.18
N PHE A 504 18.15 -14.37 13.87
CA PHE A 504 17.80 -14.03 12.50
C PHE A 504 18.82 -13.08 11.87
N ILE A 505 19.17 -11.98 12.55
CA ILE A 505 20.16 -11.01 12.06
C ILE A 505 21.52 -11.68 11.82
N LEU A 506 21.97 -12.56 12.74
CA LEU A 506 23.23 -13.27 12.58
C LEU A 506 23.20 -14.27 11.42
N LYS A 507 22.07 -14.98 11.25
CA LYS A 507 21.89 -15.95 10.16
C LYS A 507 21.91 -15.28 8.79
N GLU A 508 21.24 -14.13 8.66
CA GLU A 508 21.12 -13.41 7.39
C GLU A 508 22.28 -12.44 7.11
N ASN A 509 23.31 -12.41 7.97
CA ASN A 509 24.50 -11.56 7.81
C ASN A 509 24.15 -10.06 7.65
N PHE A 510 23.12 -9.58 8.34
CA PHE A 510 22.74 -8.16 8.33
C PHE A 510 23.80 -7.33 9.06
N ASN A 511 24.72 -6.76 8.32
CA ASN A 511 25.63 -5.70 8.82
C ASN A 511 24.88 -4.36 8.87
N ASN A 512 24.07 -4.15 9.90
CA ASN A 512 23.48 -2.85 10.15
C ASN A 512 24.12 -2.20 11.39
N PRO A 513 24.91 -1.12 11.22
CA PRO A 513 25.60 -0.46 12.34
C PRO A 513 24.64 0.23 13.33
N LEU A 514 23.39 0.53 12.94
CA LEU A 514 22.41 1.21 13.80
C LEU A 514 21.66 0.27 14.73
N PHE A 515 21.53 -0.98 14.38
CA PHE A 515 21.06 -2.02 15.27
C PHE A 515 22.26 -2.79 15.82
N SER A 516 23.10 -2.11 16.60
CA SER A 516 24.01 -2.88 17.42
C SER A 516 23.13 -3.79 18.27
N ILE A 517 23.41 -5.08 18.20
CA ILE A 517 22.71 -6.10 18.99
C ILE A 517 22.66 -5.71 20.49
N LYS A 518 23.54 -4.82 20.95
CA LYS A 518 23.55 -4.24 22.29
C LYS A 518 22.42 -3.24 22.56
N GLU A 519 21.88 -2.60 21.54
CA GLU A 519 20.82 -1.58 21.69
C GLU A 519 19.42 -2.17 21.56
N VAL A 520 19.30 -3.31 20.87
CA VAL A 520 18.02 -4.04 20.73
C VAL A 520 17.85 -5.09 21.82
N ILE A 521 18.89 -5.47 22.54
CA ILE A 521 18.93 -6.37 23.68
C ILE A 521 19.11 -5.57 24.96
#